data_dc70d1d7bebf023e5f26a64e51f8104c
#
_entry.id   dc70d1d7bebf023e5f26a64e51f8104c
#
_cell.length_a   1.000
_cell.length_b   1.000
_cell.length_c   1.000
_cell.angle_alpha   90.00
_cell.angle_beta   90.00
_cell.angle_gamma   90.00
#
_symmetry.space_group_name_H-M   'P 1'
#
loop_
_entity.id
_entity.type
_entity.pdbx_description
1 polymer ?
#
loop_
_entity_poly.entity_id
_entity_poly.type
_entity_poly.pdbx_seq_one_letter_code
_entity_poly.pdbx_strand_id
1 'polypeptide(L)'
;MSNIETQAHWENLYQTKGEHEVSWFQESPTISLELIRATGLNTDASIIDIGGGASRLVDALLDEGFSAITVLDLSEKALETSKARLGALNAAKVKWVAADVTAWEPRQLYDVWHDRAAFHFLTDPKDRAAYAERVLRAVPPGGHVIIGTFALDGPERCSGLPVVRYDSAAISKILGPSFDLSESRTHAHKTPMGINQRFQFSRF
;
A
#
# COMPACT_ATOMS: atom_id res chain seq x y z
N MET A 1 -11.28 1.33 16.79
CA MET A 1 -11.20 2.79 16.57
C MET A 1 -12.20 3.12 15.47
N SER A 2 -12.85 4.27 15.53
CA SER A 2 -13.65 4.76 14.40
C SER A 2 -12.73 5.22 13.27
N ASN A 3 -13.23 5.29 12.04
CA ASN A 3 -12.44 5.79 10.89
C ASN A 3 -11.91 7.21 11.13
N ILE A 4 -12.69 8.06 11.83
CA ILE A 4 -12.28 9.43 12.20
C ILE A 4 -11.08 9.42 13.14
N GLU A 5 -11.06 8.54 14.16
CA GLU A 5 -9.92 8.42 15.09
C GLU A 5 -8.67 7.89 14.38
N THR A 6 -8.84 6.94 13.45
CA THR A 6 -7.76 6.40 12.64
C THR A 6 -7.17 7.46 11.72
N GLN A 7 -8.01 8.25 11.04
CA GLN A 7 -7.57 9.36 10.22
C GLN A 7 -6.80 10.41 11.04
N ALA A 8 -7.36 10.83 12.17
CA ALA A 8 -6.73 11.81 13.06
C ALA A 8 -5.36 11.31 13.58
N HIS A 9 -5.22 10.00 13.86
CA HIS A 9 -3.94 9.39 14.23
C HIS A 9 -2.89 9.55 13.14
N TRP A 10 -3.21 9.21 11.89
CA TRP A 10 -2.28 9.31 10.76
C TRP A 10 -1.95 10.75 10.41
N GLU A 11 -2.94 11.66 10.42
CA GLU A 11 -2.71 13.10 10.23
C GLU A 11 -1.72 13.66 11.25
N ASN A 12 -1.94 13.37 12.55
CA ASN A 12 -1.05 13.81 13.62
C ASN A 12 0.36 13.21 13.47
N LEU A 13 0.45 11.93 13.07
CA LEU A 13 1.73 11.26 12.89
C LEU A 13 2.58 11.96 11.81
N TYR A 14 2.00 12.23 10.63
CA TYR A 14 2.70 12.88 9.52
C TYR A 14 2.89 14.39 9.71
N GLN A 15 2.21 15.00 10.68
CA GLN A 15 2.50 16.37 11.12
C GLN A 15 3.71 16.44 12.06
N THR A 16 3.94 15.39 12.85
CA THR A 16 4.91 15.40 13.96
C THR A 16 6.19 14.64 13.67
N LYS A 17 6.18 13.72 12.70
CA LYS A 17 7.33 12.88 12.32
C LYS A 17 7.75 13.10 10.89
N GLY A 18 9.06 13.19 10.68
CA GLY A 18 9.68 13.15 9.36
C GLY A 18 9.60 11.74 8.74
N GLU A 19 9.79 11.65 7.42
CA GLU A 19 9.70 10.37 6.70
C GLU A 19 10.72 9.32 7.20
N HIS A 20 11.90 9.75 7.66
CA HIS A 20 12.94 8.84 8.20
C HIS A 20 12.68 8.40 9.65
N GLU A 21 11.68 8.94 10.32
CA GLU A 21 11.36 8.63 11.71
C GLU A 21 10.26 7.58 11.85
N VAL A 22 9.69 7.13 10.74
CA VAL A 22 8.64 6.12 10.73
C VAL A 22 9.23 4.73 10.47
N SER A 23 8.73 3.70 11.15
CA SER A 23 9.32 2.35 11.11
C SER A 23 9.19 1.65 9.75
N TRP A 24 8.27 2.08 8.91
CA TRP A 24 8.05 1.51 7.57
C TRP A 24 8.80 2.24 6.45
N PHE A 25 9.57 3.29 6.77
CA PHE A 25 10.36 4.01 5.77
C PHE A 25 11.31 3.07 5.02
N GLN A 26 11.35 3.24 3.71
CA GLN A 26 12.30 2.58 2.81
C GLN A 26 12.88 3.63 1.87
N GLU A 27 14.21 3.71 1.80
CA GLU A 27 14.90 4.54 0.81
C GLU A 27 14.59 4.05 -0.61
N SER A 28 14.56 2.72 -0.79
CA SER A 28 14.13 2.07 -2.03
C SER A 28 13.08 1.00 -1.72
N PRO A 29 11.90 1.04 -2.35
CA PRO A 29 10.84 0.03 -2.19
C PRO A 29 11.11 -1.21 -3.06
N THR A 30 12.29 -1.80 -2.93
CA THR A 30 12.84 -2.82 -3.84
C THR A 30 11.87 -3.98 -4.07
N ILE A 31 11.30 -4.56 -3.01
CA ILE A 31 10.39 -5.72 -3.14
C ILE A 31 9.10 -5.34 -3.89
N SER A 32 8.54 -4.16 -3.60
CA SER A 32 7.35 -3.66 -4.32
C SER A 32 7.63 -3.50 -5.81
N LEU A 33 8.77 -2.89 -6.17
CA LEU A 33 9.19 -2.72 -7.56
C LEU A 33 9.46 -4.05 -8.26
N GLU A 34 10.14 -4.99 -7.61
CA GLU A 34 10.39 -6.32 -8.16
C GLU A 34 9.08 -7.05 -8.46
N LEU A 35 8.09 -6.98 -7.55
CA LEU A 35 6.79 -7.61 -7.75
C LEU A 35 5.96 -6.93 -8.86
N ILE A 36 6.04 -5.59 -8.97
CA ILE A 36 5.41 -4.85 -10.07
C ILE A 36 6.06 -5.22 -11.41
N ARG A 37 7.39 -5.23 -11.50
CA ARG A 37 8.11 -5.66 -12.71
C ARG A 37 7.79 -7.11 -13.09
N ALA A 38 7.63 -7.99 -12.12
CA ALA A 38 7.28 -9.39 -12.31
C ALA A 38 5.85 -9.61 -12.88
N THR A 39 5.01 -8.57 -12.94
CA THR A 39 3.74 -8.60 -13.70
C THR A 39 3.95 -8.65 -15.20
N GLY A 40 5.10 -8.17 -15.69
CA GLY A 40 5.39 -8.05 -17.12
C GLY A 40 4.65 -6.93 -17.84
N LEU A 41 3.93 -6.09 -17.12
CA LEU A 41 3.18 -4.96 -17.68
C LEU A 41 4.13 -3.83 -18.15
N ASN A 42 3.70 -3.08 -19.15
CA ASN A 42 4.40 -1.91 -19.66
C ASN A 42 4.21 -0.69 -18.75
N THR A 43 4.96 0.38 -19.00
CA THR A 43 4.94 1.62 -18.22
C THR A 43 3.69 2.48 -18.39
N ASP A 44 2.79 2.12 -19.31
CA ASP A 44 1.45 2.70 -19.48
C ASP A 44 0.38 2.03 -18.59
N ALA A 45 0.75 0.92 -17.92
CA ALA A 45 -0.15 0.23 -16.98
C ALA A 45 -0.60 1.16 -15.86
N SER A 46 -1.88 1.08 -15.51
CA SER A 46 -2.49 1.85 -14.44
C SER A 46 -2.21 1.20 -13.08
N ILE A 47 -1.54 1.94 -12.19
CA ILE A 47 -1.15 1.47 -10.87
C ILE A 47 -1.86 2.30 -9.79
N ILE A 48 -2.45 1.64 -8.80
CA ILE A 48 -2.87 2.29 -7.56
C ILE A 48 -2.05 1.80 -6.37
N ASP A 49 -1.49 2.74 -5.60
CA ASP A 49 -0.75 2.48 -4.36
C ASP A 49 -1.62 2.86 -3.16
N ILE A 50 -2.07 1.87 -2.40
CA ILE A 50 -2.96 2.00 -1.26
C ILE A 50 -2.15 2.22 0.02
N GLY A 51 -2.48 3.28 0.77
CA GLY A 51 -1.67 3.71 1.91
C GLY A 51 -0.28 4.21 1.46
N GLY A 52 -0.18 4.66 0.20
CA GLY A 52 1.07 5.07 -0.41
C GLY A 52 1.65 6.37 0.18
N GLY A 53 0.82 7.21 0.80
CA GLY A 53 1.14 8.40 1.57
C GLY A 53 2.50 9.02 1.31
N ALA A 54 3.41 8.91 2.28
CA ALA A 54 4.79 9.39 2.18
C ALA A 54 5.78 8.34 1.61
N SER A 55 5.28 7.20 1.06
CA SER A 55 6.11 6.16 0.44
C SER A 55 6.90 6.69 -0.75
N ARG A 56 8.10 6.14 -0.97
CA ARG A 56 8.94 6.41 -2.14
C ARG A 56 8.63 5.50 -3.34
N LEU A 57 7.56 4.72 -3.28
CA LEU A 57 7.17 3.90 -4.41
C LEU A 57 6.76 4.76 -5.62
N VAL A 58 6.02 5.83 -5.38
CA VAL A 58 5.60 6.75 -6.44
C VAL A 58 6.79 7.41 -7.14
N ASP A 59 7.85 7.78 -6.40
CA ASP A 59 9.09 8.33 -6.96
C ASP A 59 9.74 7.31 -7.89
N ALA A 60 9.92 6.08 -7.42
CA ALA A 60 10.57 5.02 -8.16
C ALA A 60 9.75 4.58 -9.40
N LEU A 61 8.41 4.57 -9.33
CA LEU A 61 7.56 4.30 -10.48
C LEU A 61 7.68 5.39 -11.56
N LEU A 62 7.74 6.66 -11.16
CA LEU A 62 7.97 7.77 -12.09
C LEU A 62 9.35 7.68 -12.75
N ASP A 63 10.39 7.33 -11.97
CA ASP A 63 11.76 7.15 -12.48
C ASP A 63 11.86 5.99 -13.48
N GLU A 64 11.02 4.94 -13.31
CA GLU A 64 10.90 3.83 -14.25
C GLU A 64 10.02 4.16 -15.48
N GLY A 65 9.42 5.35 -15.51
CA GLY A 65 8.63 5.84 -16.64
C GLY A 65 7.15 5.48 -16.59
N PHE A 66 6.63 4.94 -15.46
CA PHE A 66 5.20 4.73 -15.32
C PHE A 66 4.45 6.07 -15.36
N SER A 67 3.36 6.12 -16.14
CA SER A 67 2.63 7.37 -16.44
C SER A 67 1.21 7.41 -15.84
N ALA A 68 0.65 6.28 -15.46
CA ALA A 68 -0.73 6.17 -14.96
C ALA A 68 -0.77 5.75 -13.47
N ILE A 69 -0.24 6.61 -12.58
CA ILE A 69 -0.09 6.33 -11.16
C ILE A 69 -1.18 7.03 -10.37
N THR A 70 -1.83 6.30 -9.46
CA THR A 70 -2.71 6.84 -8.42
C THR A 70 -2.13 6.49 -7.06
N VAL A 71 -2.07 7.45 -6.14
CA VAL A 71 -1.72 7.22 -4.74
C VAL A 71 -2.95 7.53 -3.90
N LEU A 72 -3.40 6.55 -3.13
CA LEU A 72 -4.50 6.70 -2.18
C LEU A 72 -3.97 6.57 -0.77
N ASP A 73 -4.31 7.53 0.09
CA ASP A 73 -4.01 7.46 1.52
C ASP A 73 -5.14 8.08 2.34
N LEU A 74 -5.28 7.64 3.58
CA LEU A 74 -6.24 8.19 4.53
C LEU A 74 -5.79 9.59 5.01
N SER A 75 -4.46 9.84 5.06
CA SER A 75 -3.87 11.10 5.50
C SER A 75 -3.56 12.02 4.32
N GLU A 76 -4.21 13.17 4.30
CA GLU A 76 -3.90 14.23 3.35
C GLU A 76 -2.47 14.76 3.56
N LYS A 77 -2.02 14.82 4.83
CA LYS A 77 -0.67 15.26 5.18
C LYS A 77 0.42 14.32 4.64
N ALA A 78 0.18 13.01 4.65
CA ALA A 78 1.08 12.06 4.04
C ALA A 78 1.22 12.28 2.51
N LEU A 79 0.10 12.53 1.82
CA LEU A 79 0.11 12.85 0.39
C LEU A 79 0.83 14.17 0.09
N GLU A 80 0.64 15.20 0.93
CA GLU A 80 1.36 16.48 0.81
C GLU A 80 2.88 16.30 0.92
N THR A 81 3.33 15.41 1.82
CA THR A 81 4.77 15.10 1.98
C THR A 81 5.35 14.56 0.68
N SER A 82 4.69 13.59 0.03
CA SER A 82 5.13 13.06 -1.26
C SER A 82 5.07 14.10 -2.39
N LYS A 83 4.00 14.89 -2.46
CA LYS A 83 3.88 15.97 -3.46
C LYS A 83 5.01 17.00 -3.32
N ALA A 84 5.33 17.38 -2.09
CA ALA A 84 6.41 18.33 -1.81
C ALA A 84 7.79 17.77 -2.23
N ARG A 85 8.05 16.49 -1.93
CA ARG A 85 9.28 15.78 -2.31
C ARG A 85 9.45 15.68 -3.82
N LEU A 86 8.39 15.30 -4.54
CA LEU A 86 8.39 15.16 -6.00
C LEU A 86 8.52 16.48 -6.74
N GLY A 87 8.14 17.59 -6.11
CA GLY A 87 8.02 18.89 -6.75
C GLY A 87 6.82 18.99 -7.71
N ALA A 88 6.43 20.21 -8.06
CA ALA A 88 5.19 20.48 -8.79
C ALA A 88 5.05 19.72 -10.12
N LEU A 89 6.13 19.60 -10.89
CA LEU A 89 6.11 18.96 -12.22
C LEU A 89 5.83 17.46 -12.14
N ASN A 90 6.48 16.73 -11.23
CA ASN A 90 6.27 15.29 -11.08
C ASN A 90 4.99 14.99 -10.29
N ALA A 91 4.66 15.77 -9.28
CA ALA A 91 3.41 15.63 -8.53
C ALA A 91 2.17 15.80 -9.43
N ALA A 92 2.23 16.65 -10.47
CA ALA A 92 1.15 16.84 -11.43
C ALA A 92 0.90 15.63 -12.36
N LYS A 93 1.86 14.68 -12.45
CA LYS A 93 1.72 13.43 -13.23
C LYS A 93 0.97 12.33 -12.47
N VAL A 94 0.75 12.50 -11.16
CA VAL A 94 0.19 11.50 -10.26
C VAL A 94 -1.22 11.92 -9.84
N LYS A 95 -2.15 10.97 -9.81
CA LYS A 95 -3.48 11.17 -9.23
C LYS A 95 -3.42 10.92 -7.72
N TRP A 96 -3.75 11.93 -6.94
CA TRP A 96 -3.76 11.87 -5.48
C TRP A 96 -5.17 11.75 -4.95
N VAL A 97 -5.42 10.80 -4.06
CA VAL A 97 -6.74 10.52 -3.48
C VAL A 97 -6.63 10.44 -1.96
N ALA A 98 -7.18 11.43 -1.27
CA ALA A 98 -7.32 11.39 0.19
C ALA A 98 -8.64 10.70 0.52
N ALA A 99 -8.60 9.43 0.93
CA ALA A 99 -9.80 8.63 1.20
C ALA A 99 -9.49 7.40 2.07
N ASP A 100 -10.54 6.93 2.75
CA ASP A 100 -10.56 5.61 3.36
C ASP A 100 -10.84 4.55 2.27
N VAL A 101 -9.91 3.64 2.06
CA VAL A 101 -10.01 2.60 1.03
C VAL A 101 -11.25 1.71 1.22
N THR A 102 -11.74 1.55 2.44
CA THR A 102 -12.92 0.71 2.74
C THR A 102 -14.23 1.38 2.32
N ALA A 103 -14.25 2.71 2.22
CA ALA A 103 -15.41 3.50 1.82
C ALA A 103 -15.26 4.15 0.43
N TRP A 104 -14.03 4.18 -0.11
CA TRP A 104 -13.76 4.77 -1.42
C TRP A 104 -14.35 3.95 -2.56
N GLU A 105 -14.91 4.64 -3.56
CA GLU A 105 -15.45 3.99 -4.77
C GLU A 105 -14.48 4.18 -5.95
N PRO A 106 -13.92 3.09 -6.52
CA PRO A 106 -13.08 3.13 -7.70
C PRO A 106 -13.84 3.72 -8.90
N ARG A 107 -13.27 4.74 -9.55
CA ARG A 107 -13.87 5.37 -10.73
C ARG A 107 -13.20 4.94 -12.04
N GLN A 108 -12.22 4.08 -11.97
CA GLN A 108 -11.48 3.47 -13.08
C GLN A 108 -10.96 2.11 -12.67
N LEU A 109 -10.53 1.31 -13.65
CA LEU A 109 -9.81 0.07 -13.41
C LEU A 109 -8.32 0.32 -13.27
N TYR A 110 -7.65 -0.57 -12.54
CA TYR A 110 -6.21 -0.54 -12.33
C TYR A 110 -5.61 -1.90 -12.69
N ASP A 111 -4.55 -1.89 -13.50
CA ASP A 111 -3.83 -3.09 -13.88
C ASP A 111 -3.03 -3.66 -12.71
N VAL A 112 -2.60 -2.79 -11.78
CA VAL A 112 -1.93 -3.16 -10.54
C VAL A 112 -2.56 -2.43 -9.36
N TRP A 113 -3.04 -3.22 -8.40
CA TRP A 113 -3.39 -2.78 -7.06
C TRP A 113 -2.23 -3.13 -6.12
N HIS A 114 -1.53 -2.14 -5.61
CA HIS A 114 -0.44 -2.32 -4.67
C HIS A 114 -0.85 -1.82 -3.29
N ASP A 115 -0.51 -2.57 -2.25
CA ASP A 115 -0.68 -2.23 -0.84
C ASP A 115 0.51 -2.74 -0.06
N ARG A 116 1.19 -1.86 0.63
CA ARG A 116 2.24 -2.24 1.57
C ARG A 116 1.97 -1.60 2.93
N ALA A 117 1.61 -2.44 3.89
CA ALA A 117 1.36 -2.03 5.28
C ALA A 117 0.15 -1.10 5.50
N ALA A 118 -0.86 -1.13 4.60
CA ALA A 118 -2.15 -0.50 4.85
C ALA A 118 -3.22 -1.55 5.23
N PHE A 119 -3.35 -2.62 4.46
CA PHE A 119 -4.32 -3.70 4.68
C PHE A 119 -4.24 -4.31 6.10
N HIS A 120 -3.06 -4.44 6.67
CA HIS A 120 -2.89 -5.09 7.97
C HIS A 120 -3.49 -4.28 9.15
N PHE A 121 -3.81 -3.00 8.96
CA PHE A 121 -4.53 -2.18 9.95
C PHE A 121 -6.03 -2.43 9.98
N LEU A 122 -6.58 -3.13 8.98
CA LEU A 122 -8.00 -3.49 8.91
C LEU A 122 -8.28 -4.66 9.87
N THR A 123 -8.41 -4.35 11.16
CA THR A 123 -8.61 -5.36 12.21
C THR A 123 -10.04 -5.87 12.30
N ASP A 124 -11.04 -5.12 11.81
CA ASP A 124 -12.42 -5.57 11.73
C ASP A 124 -12.64 -6.43 10.47
N PRO A 125 -13.28 -7.61 10.57
CA PRO A 125 -13.65 -8.42 9.40
C PRO A 125 -14.49 -7.68 8.37
N LYS A 126 -15.33 -6.74 8.78
CA LYS A 126 -16.17 -5.93 7.88
C LYS A 126 -15.31 -5.01 7.00
N ASP A 127 -14.28 -4.39 7.57
CA ASP A 127 -13.37 -3.52 6.83
C ASP A 127 -12.54 -4.32 5.81
N ARG A 128 -12.11 -5.54 6.18
CA ARG A 128 -11.44 -6.45 5.25
C ARG A 128 -12.34 -6.90 4.10
N ALA A 129 -13.62 -7.17 4.39
CA ALA A 129 -14.59 -7.50 3.35
C ALA A 129 -14.85 -6.32 2.41
N ALA A 130 -14.99 -5.10 2.96
CA ALA A 130 -15.13 -3.89 2.17
C ALA A 130 -13.89 -3.65 1.29
N TYR A 131 -12.68 -3.82 1.84
CA TYR A 131 -11.45 -3.73 1.07
C TYR A 131 -11.42 -4.75 -0.10
N ALA A 132 -11.72 -6.02 0.17
CA ALA A 132 -11.76 -7.06 -0.88
C ALA A 132 -12.78 -6.74 -1.98
N GLU A 133 -13.93 -6.16 -1.61
CA GLU A 133 -14.92 -5.68 -2.58
C GLU A 133 -14.37 -4.55 -3.47
N ARG A 134 -13.57 -3.62 -2.91
CA ARG A 134 -12.92 -2.54 -3.68
C ARG A 134 -11.87 -3.11 -4.64
N VAL A 135 -11.08 -4.08 -4.19
CA VAL A 135 -10.12 -4.79 -5.06
C VAL A 135 -10.87 -5.44 -6.22
N LEU A 136 -11.93 -6.19 -5.95
CA LEU A 136 -12.71 -6.90 -6.98
C LEU A 136 -13.33 -5.96 -8.02
N ARG A 137 -13.74 -4.75 -7.60
CA ARG A 137 -14.31 -3.73 -8.49
C ARG A 137 -13.24 -2.95 -9.28
N ALA A 138 -12.04 -2.82 -8.72
CA ALA A 138 -11.00 -1.98 -9.27
C ALA A 138 -10.03 -2.73 -10.19
N VAL A 139 -9.85 -4.03 -9.99
CA VAL A 139 -8.87 -4.82 -10.74
C VAL A 139 -9.60 -5.66 -11.79
N PRO A 140 -9.31 -5.46 -13.08
CA PRO A 140 -9.93 -6.22 -14.17
C PRO A 140 -9.38 -7.66 -14.23
N PRO A 141 -10.06 -8.58 -14.93
CA PRO A 141 -9.48 -9.88 -15.26
C PRO A 141 -8.10 -9.72 -15.94
N GLY A 142 -7.10 -10.44 -15.43
CA GLY A 142 -5.71 -10.33 -15.86
C GLY A 142 -4.91 -9.20 -15.21
N GLY A 143 -5.53 -8.39 -14.35
CA GLY A 143 -4.82 -7.43 -13.49
C GLY A 143 -4.18 -8.12 -12.29
N HIS A 144 -3.38 -7.38 -11.53
CA HIS A 144 -2.58 -7.90 -10.44
C HIS A 144 -2.88 -7.21 -9.11
N VAL A 145 -2.83 -7.98 -8.03
CA VAL A 145 -2.94 -7.47 -6.67
C VAL A 145 -1.66 -7.83 -5.90
N ILE A 146 -0.98 -6.83 -5.36
CA ILE A 146 0.23 -7.00 -4.56
C ILE A 146 -0.06 -6.50 -3.15
N ILE A 147 0.00 -7.39 -2.16
CA ILE A 147 -0.25 -7.06 -0.75
C ILE A 147 0.94 -7.44 0.10
N GLY A 148 1.52 -6.45 0.78
CA GLY A 148 2.60 -6.62 1.76
C GLY A 148 2.11 -6.34 3.18
N THR A 149 2.16 -7.33 4.06
CA THR A 149 1.74 -7.24 5.47
C THR A 149 2.84 -7.71 6.40
N PHE A 150 2.70 -7.51 7.71
CA PHE A 150 3.53 -8.27 8.64
C PHE A 150 3.23 -9.77 8.51
N ALA A 151 4.30 -10.57 8.49
CA ALA A 151 4.24 -12.03 8.51
C ALA A 151 3.75 -12.54 9.88
N LEU A 152 3.39 -13.83 9.98
CA LEU A 152 2.86 -14.41 11.23
C LEU A 152 3.81 -14.28 12.42
N ASP A 153 5.12 -14.22 12.17
CA ASP A 153 6.18 -13.99 13.15
C ASP A 153 6.66 -12.52 13.21
N GLY A 154 5.95 -11.61 12.53
CA GLY A 154 6.20 -10.17 12.58
C GLY A 154 5.58 -9.49 13.80
N PRO A 155 5.69 -8.15 13.89
CA PRO A 155 5.13 -7.38 15.00
C PRO A 155 3.59 -7.46 15.08
N GLU A 156 3.04 -7.36 16.29
CA GLU A 156 1.57 -7.31 16.53
C GLU A 156 1.01 -5.87 16.51
N ARG A 157 1.90 -4.89 16.49
CA ARG A 157 1.55 -3.47 16.47
C ARG A 157 2.46 -2.72 15.50
N CYS A 158 1.91 -1.70 14.86
CA CYS A 158 2.64 -0.76 14.02
C CYS A 158 2.17 0.66 14.37
N SER A 159 3.10 1.60 14.56
CA SER A 159 2.76 2.99 14.94
C SER A 159 1.81 3.11 16.15
N GLY A 160 1.95 2.21 17.13
CA GLY A 160 1.07 2.19 18.28
C GLY A 160 -0.31 1.55 18.05
N LEU A 161 -0.68 1.24 16.80
CA LEU A 161 -1.95 0.60 16.44
C LEU A 161 -1.81 -0.93 16.36
N PRO A 162 -2.87 -1.70 16.71
CA PRO A 162 -2.89 -3.14 16.49
C PRO A 162 -2.94 -3.44 14.99
N VAL A 163 -2.30 -4.54 14.59
CA VAL A 163 -2.35 -5.03 13.21
C VAL A 163 -2.70 -6.52 13.18
N VAL A 164 -3.22 -6.97 12.06
CA VAL A 164 -3.38 -8.40 11.77
C VAL A 164 -2.20 -8.87 10.95
N ARG A 165 -1.60 -9.99 11.35
CA ARG A 165 -0.50 -10.64 10.65
C ARG A 165 -1.04 -11.71 9.71
N TYR A 166 -0.42 -11.85 8.55
CA TYR A 166 -0.92 -12.74 7.51
C TYR A 166 0.17 -13.63 6.94
N ASP A 167 -0.24 -14.76 6.42
CA ASP A 167 0.41 -15.50 5.36
C ASP A 167 -0.37 -15.35 4.03
N SER A 168 0.17 -15.85 2.94
CA SER A 168 -0.45 -15.74 1.62
C SER A 168 -1.80 -16.47 1.54
N ALA A 169 -1.96 -17.58 2.25
CA ALA A 169 -3.19 -18.37 2.25
C ALA A 169 -4.36 -17.59 2.91
N ALA A 170 -4.07 -16.88 4.02
CA ALA A 170 -5.05 -16.05 4.70
C ALA A 170 -5.49 -14.86 3.83
N ILE A 171 -4.56 -14.22 3.11
CA ILE A 171 -4.88 -13.12 2.17
C ILE A 171 -5.71 -13.67 0.99
N SER A 172 -5.30 -14.81 0.39
CA SER A 172 -6.05 -15.46 -0.69
C SER A 172 -7.50 -15.75 -0.28
N LYS A 173 -7.71 -16.26 0.93
CA LYS A 173 -9.06 -16.51 1.46
C LYS A 173 -9.91 -15.24 1.57
N ILE A 174 -9.31 -14.10 1.92
CA ILE A 174 -10.03 -12.82 2.03
C ILE A 174 -10.36 -12.25 0.67
N LEU A 175 -9.43 -12.30 -0.30
CA LEU A 175 -9.66 -11.81 -1.66
C LEU A 175 -10.67 -12.68 -2.42
N GLY A 176 -10.77 -13.97 -2.07
CA GLY A 176 -11.72 -14.90 -2.67
C GLY A 176 -11.22 -15.53 -3.98
N PRO A 177 -12.08 -16.37 -4.61
CA PRO A 177 -11.68 -17.25 -5.71
C PRO A 177 -11.42 -16.54 -7.05
N SER A 178 -11.63 -15.24 -7.13
CA SER A 178 -11.33 -14.45 -8.35
C SER A 178 -9.87 -14.09 -8.49
N PHE A 179 -9.05 -14.34 -7.46
CA PHE A 179 -7.64 -13.99 -7.41
C PHE A 179 -6.78 -15.22 -7.11
N ASP A 180 -5.97 -15.63 -8.09
CA ASP A 180 -5.05 -16.75 -7.96
C ASP A 180 -3.69 -16.26 -7.44
N LEU A 181 -3.18 -16.91 -6.39
CA LEU A 181 -1.86 -16.61 -5.85
C LEU A 181 -0.78 -17.00 -6.87
N SER A 182 -0.08 -16.04 -7.43
CA SER A 182 0.99 -16.24 -8.41
C SER A 182 2.38 -16.22 -7.78
N GLU A 183 2.55 -15.48 -6.67
CA GLU A 183 3.84 -15.39 -5.97
C GLU A 183 3.67 -15.06 -4.49
N SER A 184 4.55 -15.60 -3.65
CA SER A 184 4.66 -15.26 -2.23
C SER A 184 6.10 -15.15 -1.82
N ARG A 185 6.45 -14.06 -1.11
CA ARG A 185 7.81 -13.79 -0.60
C ARG A 185 7.76 -13.35 0.85
N THR A 186 8.79 -13.71 1.62
CA THR A 186 9.07 -13.10 2.93
C THR A 186 10.24 -12.14 2.82
N HIS A 187 10.19 -11.03 3.56
CA HIS A 187 11.23 -10.01 3.57
C HIS A 187 11.46 -9.49 4.99
N ALA A 188 12.75 -9.36 5.37
CA ALA A 188 13.15 -8.72 6.61
C ALA A 188 13.41 -7.22 6.34
N HIS A 189 12.43 -6.38 6.67
CA HIS A 189 12.60 -4.93 6.62
C HIS A 189 13.36 -4.45 7.84
N LYS A 190 14.47 -3.75 7.61
CA LYS A 190 15.22 -3.07 8.67
C LYS A 190 14.72 -1.63 8.80
N THR A 191 14.11 -1.31 9.94
CA THR A 191 13.64 0.05 10.22
C THR A 191 14.79 1.04 10.31
N PRO A 192 14.57 2.37 10.18
CA PRO A 192 15.60 3.38 10.42
C PRO A 192 16.25 3.27 11.81
N MET A 193 15.52 2.75 12.79
CA MET A 193 15.99 2.51 14.16
C MET A 193 16.73 1.18 14.34
N GLY A 194 16.99 0.44 13.24
CA GLY A 194 17.75 -0.81 13.23
C GLY A 194 16.98 -2.07 13.64
N ILE A 195 15.66 -1.97 13.86
CA ILE A 195 14.80 -3.11 14.24
C ILE A 195 14.41 -3.88 12.98
N ASN A 196 14.46 -5.21 13.02
CA ASN A 196 13.97 -6.04 11.94
C ASN A 196 12.47 -6.31 12.09
N GLN A 197 11.72 -6.09 11.01
CA GLN A 197 10.30 -6.39 10.88
C GLN A 197 10.10 -7.39 9.75
N ARG A 198 9.50 -8.54 10.03
CA ARG A 198 9.23 -9.54 8.98
C ARG A 198 7.92 -9.22 8.27
N PHE A 199 8.06 -9.04 6.97
CA PHE A 199 6.95 -8.88 6.03
C PHE A 199 6.74 -10.16 5.22
N GLN A 200 5.50 -10.36 4.84
CA GLN A 200 5.05 -11.28 3.81
C GLN A 200 4.44 -10.45 2.69
N PHE A 201 4.82 -10.75 1.46
CA PHE A 201 4.25 -10.18 0.24
C PHE A 201 3.59 -11.28 -0.56
N SER A 202 2.40 -11.00 -1.08
CA SER A 202 1.67 -11.88 -2.00
C SER A 202 1.32 -11.11 -3.27
N ARG A 203 1.49 -11.75 -4.41
CA ARG A 203 1.01 -11.27 -5.72
C ARG A 203 -0.01 -12.25 -6.26
N PHE A 204 -1.13 -11.71 -6.64
CA PHE A 204 -2.26 -12.41 -7.24
C PHE A 204 -2.47 -11.92 -8.66
#